data_f6aec8ac89f2b41ce92b9ab423562bfb
#
_entry.id   f6aec8ac89f2b41ce92b9ab423562bfb
#
_cell.length_a   1.000
_cell.length_b   1.000
_cell.length_c   1.000
_cell.angle_alpha   90.00
_cell.angle_beta   90.00
_cell.angle_gamma   90.00
#
_symmetry.space_group_name_H-M   'P 1'
#
loop_
_entity.id
_entity.type
_entity.pdbx_description
1 polymer ?
#
loop_
_entity_poly.entity_id
_entity_poly.type
_entity_poly.pdbx_seq_one_letter_code
_entity_poly.pdbx_strand_id
1 'polypeptide(L)'
;AETMLMFGACVTVVSPVFSLYFYDKFEESDRIILKEKEIDEKDLEGAFCCIMATDDPVVNSRMAGICREKGILVNVVDVKDECDFYVPAIVKQDEVVISVSTGGESPALAAHIKRDIRDSLYDGYGRVSKKLGQMREDIISNCKCAKDRKKVFENMIMEEKKTVKIGTRGSKLALIQTDMLIDKLKKIRPDLNYEKVIISTRGDKILDKPLASFGGKAVFVDEFENAISEGFIDMAVHSAKDMPGQLKKGLVVAGVLERADVRDVLITKRNSNFDKYIKGEADN
;
A
#
# COMPACT_ATOMS: atom_id res chain seq x y z
N ALA A 1 18.56 3.70 8.27
CA ALA A 1 17.54 4.07 9.24
C ALA A 1 16.16 3.49 8.85
N GLU A 2 15.64 3.79 7.66
CA GLU A 2 14.29 3.40 7.22
C GLU A 2 13.97 1.91 7.39
N THR A 3 14.88 1.04 6.94
CA THR A 3 14.68 -0.42 7.03
C THR A 3 14.53 -0.87 8.48
N MET A 4 15.31 -0.32 9.40
CA MET A 4 15.22 -0.66 10.81
C MET A 4 13.91 -0.16 11.43
N LEU A 5 13.51 1.07 11.13
CA LEU A 5 12.23 1.64 11.56
C LEU A 5 11.02 0.85 11.02
N MET A 6 11.09 0.36 9.79
CA MET A 6 10.05 -0.47 9.17
C MET A 6 9.76 -1.75 9.99
N PHE A 7 10.75 -2.28 10.69
CA PHE A 7 10.63 -3.45 11.58
C PHE A 7 10.48 -3.09 13.06
N GLY A 8 10.21 -1.82 13.37
CA GLY A 8 9.88 -1.39 14.72
C GLY A 8 11.08 -1.11 15.62
N ALA A 9 12.29 -1.03 15.08
CA ALA A 9 13.47 -0.66 15.86
C ALA A 9 13.41 0.81 16.32
N CYS A 10 13.99 1.10 17.48
CA CYS A 10 14.37 2.46 17.86
C CYS A 10 15.76 2.74 17.28
N VAL A 11 15.91 3.84 16.55
CA VAL A 11 17.13 4.16 15.81
C VAL A 11 17.71 5.47 16.30
N THR A 12 18.98 5.46 16.72
CA THR A 12 19.75 6.68 16.95
C THR A 12 20.67 6.90 15.77
N VAL A 13 20.58 8.06 15.13
CA VAL A 13 21.48 8.48 14.06
C VAL A 13 22.40 9.56 14.59
N VAL A 14 23.71 9.36 14.47
CA VAL A 14 24.73 10.30 14.89
C VAL A 14 25.47 10.80 13.65
N SER A 15 25.47 12.09 13.42
CA SER A 15 26.14 12.73 12.28
C SER A 15 26.47 14.18 12.64
N PRO A 16 27.63 14.73 12.23
CA PRO A 16 27.91 16.16 12.41
C PRO A 16 26.92 17.08 11.69
N VAL A 17 26.33 16.61 10.60
CA VAL A 17 25.35 17.34 9.78
C VAL A 17 24.27 16.40 9.28
N PHE A 18 23.02 16.84 9.29
CA PHE A 18 21.89 16.14 8.69
C PHE A 18 21.38 16.89 7.45
N SER A 19 21.02 16.15 6.41
CA SER A 19 20.28 16.72 5.30
C SER A 19 18.84 17.05 5.71
N LEU A 20 18.20 18.01 5.03
CA LEU A 20 16.79 18.36 5.24
C LEU A 20 15.86 17.15 5.16
N TYR A 21 16.21 16.16 4.31
CA TYR A 21 15.49 14.90 4.21
C TYR A 21 15.31 14.16 5.55
N PHE A 22 16.30 14.20 6.45
CA PHE A 22 16.18 13.55 7.75
C PHE A 22 15.17 14.26 8.65
N TYR A 23 15.16 15.59 8.65
CA TYR A 23 14.21 16.37 9.43
C TYR A 23 12.80 16.21 8.88
N ASP A 24 12.59 16.41 7.59
CA ASP A 24 11.25 16.30 6.96
C ASP A 24 10.63 14.91 7.10
N LYS A 25 11.43 13.86 7.00
CA LYS A 25 10.93 12.47 6.98
C LYS A 25 10.70 11.89 8.37
N PHE A 26 11.41 12.34 9.38
CA PHE A 26 11.41 11.71 10.69
C PHE A 26 10.95 12.64 11.82
N GLU A 27 10.50 13.84 11.51
CA GLU A 27 10.03 14.84 12.47
C GLU A 27 8.91 14.32 13.39
N GLU A 28 8.05 13.43 12.89
CA GLU A 28 6.90 12.86 13.63
C GLU A 28 7.17 11.46 14.21
N SER A 29 8.40 10.96 14.14
CA SER A 29 8.69 9.59 14.57
C SER A 29 9.29 9.51 15.98
N ASP A 30 8.53 8.98 16.92
CA ASP A 30 8.99 8.72 18.30
C ASP A 30 10.11 7.66 18.40
N ARG A 31 10.45 7.00 17.29
CA ARG A 31 11.43 5.89 17.26
C ARG A 31 12.77 6.26 16.66
N ILE A 32 12.99 7.52 16.30
CA ILE A 32 14.27 7.99 15.80
C ILE A 32 14.77 9.13 16.65
N ILE A 33 16.06 9.08 16.97
CA ILE A 33 16.78 10.14 17.68
C ILE A 33 17.90 10.62 16.78
N LEU A 34 17.92 11.90 16.46
CA LEU A 34 19.00 12.54 15.71
C LEU A 34 19.95 13.25 16.69
N LYS A 35 21.25 12.92 16.62
CA LYS A 35 22.30 13.56 17.40
C LYS A 35 23.26 14.26 16.46
N GLU A 36 23.22 15.59 16.41
CA GLU A 36 24.09 16.40 15.55
C GLU A 36 25.45 16.62 16.23
N LYS A 37 26.32 15.66 16.05
CA LYS A 37 27.70 15.64 16.60
C LYS A 37 28.54 14.57 15.93
N GLU A 38 29.84 14.58 16.15
CA GLU A 38 30.70 13.45 15.85
C GLU A 38 30.38 12.26 16.77
N ILE A 39 30.54 11.04 16.23
CA ILE A 39 30.25 9.81 16.98
C ILE A 39 31.35 9.59 18.05
N ASP A 40 30.96 9.22 19.25
CA ASP A 40 31.83 8.77 20.34
C ASP A 40 31.35 7.43 20.94
N GLU A 41 32.17 6.86 21.85
CA GLU A 41 31.88 5.56 22.47
C GLU A 41 30.59 5.53 23.30
N LYS A 42 30.16 6.68 23.83
CA LYS A 42 28.94 6.77 24.63
C LYS A 42 27.69 6.61 23.77
N ASP A 43 27.78 6.89 22.49
CA ASP A 43 26.67 6.70 21.56
C ASP A 43 26.37 5.23 21.29
N LEU A 44 27.28 4.32 21.63
CA LEU A 44 27.12 2.88 21.52
C LEU A 44 26.40 2.25 22.73
N GLU A 45 26.22 3.01 23.81
CA GLU A 45 25.61 2.49 25.03
C GLU A 45 24.15 2.06 24.78
N GLY A 46 23.84 0.80 25.13
CA GLY A 46 22.53 0.22 24.94
C GLY A 46 22.17 -0.16 23.50
N ALA A 47 23.09 0.01 22.55
CA ALA A 47 22.88 -0.43 21.17
C ALA A 47 22.93 -1.97 21.06
N PHE A 48 21.97 -2.55 20.36
CA PHE A 48 21.97 -3.96 19.98
C PHE A 48 22.86 -4.22 18.75
N CYS A 49 22.77 -3.34 17.77
CA CYS A 49 23.63 -3.36 16.58
C CYS A 49 23.90 -1.94 16.09
N CYS A 50 25.01 -1.78 15.36
CA CYS A 50 25.44 -0.53 14.79
C CYS A 50 25.72 -0.66 13.29
N ILE A 51 25.49 0.43 12.54
CA ILE A 51 25.85 0.56 11.13
C ILE A 51 26.79 1.75 11.02
N MET A 52 28.06 1.49 10.70
CA MET A 52 29.09 2.50 10.48
C MET A 52 29.07 2.91 9.03
N ALA A 53 28.71 4.16 8.77
CA ALA A 53 28.50 4.70 7.42
C ALA A 53 28.99 6.14 7.31
N THR A 54 30.06 6.49 8.03
CA THR A 54 30.71 7.80 7.87
C THR A 54 31.60 7.79 6.62
N ASP A 55 31.99 8.95 6.16
CA ASP A 55 32.95 9.15 5.06
C ASP A 55 34.42 8.92 5.48
N ASP A 56 34.70 8.73 6.79
CA ASP A 56 36.00 8.43 7.33
C ASP A 56 36.18 6.93 7.67
N PRO A 57 36.92 6.15 6.86
CA PRO A 57 37.17 4.73 7.12
C PRO A 57 37.86 4.45 8.45
N VAL A 58 38.69 5.38 8.92
CA VAL A 58 39.45 5.22 10.20
C VAL A 58 38.45 5.31 11.37
N VAL A 59 37.52 6.24 11.33
CA VAL A 59 36.45 6.35 12.32
C VAL A 59 35.57 5.09 12.29
N ASN A 60 35.18 4.63 11.10
CA ASN A 60 34.34 3.44 10.94
C ASN A 60 35.02 2.19 11.55
N SER A 61 36.28 1.90 11.21
CA SER A 61 36.99 0.73 11.73
C SER A 61 37.26 0.83 13.22
N ARG A 62 37.62 2.01 13.73
CA ARG A 62 37.79 2.23 15.18
C ARG A 62 36.49 1.95 15.95
N MET A 63 35.40 2.52 15.52
CA MET A 63 34.10 2.34 16.18
C MET A 63 33.60 0.89 16.05
N ALA A 64 33.85 0.22 14.93
CA ALA A 64 33.59 -1.20 14.77
C ALA A 64 34.40 -2.06 15.76
N GLY A 65 35.66 -1.76 16.01
CA GLY A 65 36.46 -2.41 17.03
C GLY A 65 35.84 -2.30 18.42
N ILE A 66 35.41 -1.09 18.81
CA ILE A 66 34.77 -0.84 20.10
C ILE A 66 33.39 -1.59 20.18
N CYS A 67 32.65 -1.64 19.09
CA CYS A 67 31.41 -2.42 19.05
C CYS A 67 31.66 -3.90 19.37
N ARG A 68 32.67 -4.51 18.75
CA ARG A 68 33.04 -5.91 18.98
C ARG A 68 33.47 -6.18 20.41
N GLU A 69 34.30 -5.29 20.99
CA GLU A 69 34.74 -5.36 22.39
C GLU A 69 33.53 -5.34 23.36
N LYS A 70 32.50 -4.58 23.01
CA LYS A 70 31.24 -4.47 23.79
C LYS A 70 30.20 -5.54 23.47
N GLY A 71 30.44 -6.44 22.52
CA GLY A 71 29.50 -7.45 22.06
C GLY A 71 28.33 -6.89 21.25
N ILE A 72 28.52 -5.73 20.62
CA ILE A 72 27.52 -5.06 19.77
C ILE A 72 27.77 -5.50 18.33
N LEU A 73 26.76 -6.03 17.65
CA LEU A 73 26.84 -6.41 16.24
C LEU A 73 27.09 -5.19 15.36
N VAL A 74 28.06 -5.29 14.43
CA VAL A 74 28.40 -4.16 13.57
C VAL A 74 28.32 -4.51 12.09
N ASN A 75 27.86 -3.55 11.32
CA ASN A 75 27.97 -3.51 9.86
C ASN A 75 28.76 -2.26 9.48
N VAL A 76 29.86 -2.44 8.73
CA VAL A 76 30.64 -1.34 8.17
C VAL A 76 30.36 -1.25 6.69
N VAL A 77 29.80 -0.12 6.26
CA VAL A 77 29.42 0.08 4.85
C VAL A 77 30.67 -0.02 3.96
N ASP A 78 30.56 -0.76 2.86
CA ASP A 78 31.59 -1.02 1.86
C ASP A 78 32.85 -1.79 2.36
N VAL A 79 32.82 -2.32 3.60
CA VAL A 79 33.94 -3.11 4.16
C VAL A 79 33.41 -4.46 4.65
N LYS A 80 33.39 -5.45 3.74
CA LYS A 80 32.83 -6.78 3.98
C LYS A 80 33.41 -7.49 5.19
N ASP A 81 34.72 -7.47 5.31
CA ASP A 81 35.48 -8.22 6.35
C ASP A 81 35.29 -7.63 7.77
N GLU A 82 34.71 -6.44 7.85
CA GLU A 82 34.38 -5.79 9.12
C GLU A 82 32.91 -5.88 9.51
N CYS A 83 32.12 -6.70 8.82
CA CYS A 83 30.69 -6.86 9.06
C CYS A 83 30.37 -8.17 9.80
N ASP A 84 29.65 -8.07 10.92
CA ASP A 84 29.06 -9.23 11.60
C ASP A 84 27.71 -9.64 10.96
N PHE A 85 27.05 -8.70 10.26
CA PHE A 85 25.78 -8.93 9.58
C PHE A 85 25.62 -8.04 8.35
N TYR A 86 24.71 -8.41 7.47
CA TYR A 86 24.33 -7.58 6.31
C TYR A 86 22.84 -7.25 6.36
N VAL A 87 22.51 -6.00 6.01
CA VAL A 87 21.12 -5.56 5.82
C VAL A 87 20.69 -5.93 4.40
N PRO A 88 19.77 -6.89 4.23
CA PRO A 88 19.34 -7.29 2.89
C PRO A 88 18.47 -6.22 2.22
N ALA A 89 18.36 -6.31 0.90
CA ALA A 89 17.30 -5.59 0.17
C ALA A 89 15.95 -6.26 0.45
N ILE A 90 14.91 -5.47 0.77
CA ILE A 90 13.65 -5.99 1.28
C ILE A 90 12.49 -5.57 0.37
N VAL A 91 11.62 -6.54 0.05
CA VAL A 91 10.25 -6.32 -0.45
C VAL A 91 9.29 -6.68 0.68
N LYS A 92 8.40 -5.78 1.05
CA LYS A 92 7.42 -5.99 2.12
C LYS A 92 6.01 -5.72 1.60
N GLN A 93 5.09 -6.64 1.93
CA GLN A 93 3.65 -6.50 1.74
C GLN A 93 2.98 -6.93 3.05
N ASP A 94 2.58 -5.97 3.89
CA ASP A 94 2.11 -6.19 5.27
C ASP A 94 3.11 -7.05 6.07
N GLU A 95 2.70 -8.26 6.49
CA GLU A 95 3.54 -9.21 7.23
C GLU A 95 4.40 -10.11 6.33
N VAL A 96 4.19 -10.07 5.01
CA VAL A 96 5.02 -10.83 4.06
C VAL A 96 6.30 -10.07 3.77
N VAL A 97 7.44 -10.68 4.07
CA VAL A 97 8.77 -10.11 3.87
C VAL A 97 9.59 -11.02 2.98
N ILE A 98 10.16 -10.46 1.91
CA ILE A 98 11.12 -11.13 1.04
C ILE A 98 12.45 -10.40 1.15
N SER A 99 13.48 -11.12 1.56
CA SER A 99 14.83 -10.60 1.73
C SER A 99 15.73 -11.08 0.61
N VAL A 100 16.49 -10.17 0.00
CA VAL A 100 17.47 -10.47 -1.03
C VAL A 100 18.85 -10.09 -0.51
N SER A 101 19.73 -11.07 -0.35
CA SER A 101 21.11 -10.86 0.06
C SER A 101 22.08 -11.50 -0.95
N THR A 102 23.18 -10.85 -1.20
CA THR A 102 24.30 -11.35 -2.00
C THR A 102 25.51 -11.67 -1.13
N GLY A 103 25.33 -11.81 0.20
CA GLY A 103 26.42 -12.06 1.14
C GLY A 103 27.46 -10.92 1.19
N GLY A 104 27.03 -9.68 0.92
CA GLY A 104 27.94 -8.53 0.85
C GLY A 104 28.68 -8.37 -0.48
N GLU A 105 28.50 -9.30 -1.46
CA GLU A 105 29.22 -9.24 -2.75
C GLU A 105 28.74 -8.11 -3.66
N SER A 106 27.42 -7.86 -3.72
CA SER A 106 26.90 -6.85 -4.64
C SER A 106 25.55 -6.26 -4.16
N PRO A 107 25.58 -5.15 -3.43
CA PRO A 107 24.36 -4.41 -3.07
C PRO A 107 23.55 -3.99 -4.29
N ALA A 108 24.19 -3.65 -5.41
CA ALA A 108 23.54 -3.27 -6.65
C ALA A 108 22.74 -4.44 -7.26
N LEU A 109 23.29 -5.67 -7.23
CA LEU A 109 22.58 -6.87 -7.70
C LEU A 109 21.39 -7.18 -6.79
N ALA A 110 21.56 -7.09 -5.46
CA ALA A 110 20.47 -7.27 -4.52
C ALA A 110 19.32 -6.27 -4.75
N ALA A 111 19.66 -5.00 -5.02
CA ALA A 111 18.68 -3.95 -5.34
C ALA A 111 17.98 -4.20 -6.70
N HIS A 112 18.70 -4.75 -7.68
CA HIS A 112 18.12 -5.13 -8.98
C HIS A 112 17.12 -6.27 -8.84
N ILE A 113 17.51 -7.36 -8.20
CA ILE A 113 16.64 -8.51 -7.93
C ILE A 113 15.41 -8.09 -7.09
N LYS A 114 15.58 -7.21 -6.10
CA LYS A 114 14.48 -6.63 -5.35
C LYS A 114 13.43 -5.98 -6.26
N ARG A 115 13.87 -5.21 -7.28
CA ARG A 115 12.94 -4.57 -8.24
C ARG A 115 12.19 -5.60 -9.06
N ASP A 116 12.90 -6.59 -9.62
CA ASP A 116 12.30 -7.65 -10.42
C ASP A 116 11.25 -8.43 -9.62
N ILE A 117 11.58 -8.78 -8.36
CA ILE A 117 10.64 -9.44 -7.46
C ILE A 117 9.43 -8.55 -7.21
N ARG A 118 9.63 -7.28 -6.87
CA ARG A 118 8.54 -6.34 -6.59
C ARG A 118 7.61 -6.17 -7.78
N ASP A 119 8.18 -6.06 -9.00
CA ASP A 119 7.43 -5.81 -10.23
C ASP A 119 6.68 -7.06 -10.72
N SER A 120 7.10 -8.27 -10.30
CA SER A 120 6.47 -9.55 -10.63
C SER A 120 5.64 -10.17 -9.51
N LEU A 121 5.76 -9.64 -8.30
CA LEU A 121 5.07 -10.19 -7.13
C LEU A 121 3.58 -9.84 -7.17
N TYR A 122 2.75 -10.83 -6.89
CA TYR A 122 1.32 -10.60 -6.72
C TYR A 122 1.05 -9.65 -5.54
N ASP A 123 0.38 -8.53 -5.78
CA ASP A 123 0.17 -7.46 -4.78
C ASP A 123 -0.77 -7.84 -3.63
N GLY A 124 -1.43 -8.99 -3.72
CA GLY A 124 -2.37 -9.48 -2.71
C GLY A 124 -1.78 -10.39 -1.63
N TYR A 125 -0.47 -10.66 -1.60
CA TYR A 125 0.10 -11.59 -0.60
C TYR A 125 -0.05 -11.09 0.84
N GLY A 126 -0.02 -9.81 1.08
CA GLY A 126 -0.30 -9.23 2.41
C GLY A 126 -1.71 -9.60 2.88
N ARG A 127 -2.72 -9.40 2.02
CA ARG A 127 -4.13 -9.79 2.30
C ARG A 127 -4.26 -11.29 2.56
N VAL A 128 -3.61 -12.11 1.71
CA VAL A 128 -3.60 -13.57 1.87
C VAL A 128 -3.05 -13.95 3.24
N SER A 129 -1.89 -13.39 3.61
CA SER A 129 -1.24 -13.65 4.89
C SER A 129 -2.16 -13.30 6.07
N LYS A 130 -2.78 -12.13 6.05
CA LYS A 130 -3.71 -11.66 7.09
C LYS A 130 -4.93 -12.59 7.22
N LYS A 131 -5.55 -12.97 6.09
CA LYS A 131 -6.70 -13.88 6.06
C LYS A 131 -6.35 -15.27 6.61
N LEU A 132 -5.20 -15.80 6.19
CA LEU A 132 -4.71 -17.09 6.69
C LEU A 132 -4.40 -17.03 8.19
N GLY A 133 -3.83 -15.94 8.68
CA GLY A 133 -3.58 -15.70 10.10
C GLY A 133 -4.86 -15.72 10.93
N GLN A 134 -5.90 -15.01 10.47
CA GLN A 134 -7.21 -14.96 11.13
C GLN A 134 -7.90 -16.33 11.23
N MET A 135 -7.75 -17.16 10.20
CA MET A 135 -8.40 -18.48 10.15
C MET A 135 -7.52 -19.61 10.68
N ARG A 136 -6.29 -19.32 11.11
CA ARG A 136 -5.30 -20.33 11.46
C ARG A 136 -5.76 -21.25 12.60
N GLU A 137 -6.30 -20.68 13.67
CA GLU A 137 -6.76 -21.44 14.83
C GLU A 137 -7.93 -22.36 14.48
N ASP A 138 -8.90 -21.87 13.73
CA ASP A 138 -10.05 -22.66 13.26
C ASP A 138 -9.61 -23.81 12.36
N ILE A 139 -8.69 -23.56 11.43
CA ILE A 139 -8.16 -24.59 10.55
C ILE A 139 -7.40 -25.67 11.35
N ILE A 140 -6.59 -25.26 12.33
CA ILE A 140 -5.83 -26.20 13.18
C ILE A 140 -6.79 -27.05 14.00
N SER A 141 -7.84 -26.46 14.55
CA SER A 141 -8.83 -27.15 15.39
C SER A 141 -9.69 -28.13 14.61
N ASN A 142 -10.07 -27.78 13.39
CA ASN A 142 -10.99 -28.58 12.57
C ASN A 142 -10.27 -29.61 11.65
N CYS A 143 -9.00 -29.38 11.30
CA CYS A 143 -8.23 -30.28 10.45
C CYS A 143 -7.23 -31.10 11.26
N LYS A 144 -7.54 -32.37 11.52
CA LYS A 144 -6.74 -33.25 12.38
C LYS A 144 -5.35 -33.61 11.80
N CYS A 145 -5.20 -33.66 10.49
CA CYS A 145 -3.91 -34.04 9.89
C CYS A 145 -3.22 -32.87 9.18
N ALA A 146 -1.89 -32.87 9.17
CA ALA A 146 -1.07 -31.82 8.56
C ALA A 146 -1.29 -31.69 7.04
N LYS A 147 -1.56 -32.80 6.36
CA LYS A 147 -1.80 -32.87 4.91
C LYS A 147 -3.09 -32.10 4.54
N ASP A 148 -4.15 -32.31 5.31
CA ASP A 148 -5.42 -31.64 5.05
C ASP A 148 -5.32 -30.16 5.36
N ARG A 149 -4.65 -29.75 6.46
CA ARG A 149 -4.36 -28.35 6.75
C ARG A 149 -3.60 -27.66 5.61
N LYS A 150 -2.55 -28.30 5.10
CA LYS A 150 -1.78 -27.79 3.97
C LYS A 150 -2.67 -27.55 2.75
N LYS A 151 -3.52 -28.53 2.40
CA LYS A 151 -4.44 -28.42 1.26
C LYS A 151 -5.46 -27.28 1.43
N VAL A 152 -5.99 -27.08 2.65
CA VAL A 152 -6.90 -25.97 2.93
C VAL A 152 -6.19 -24.63 2.72
N PHE A 153 -4.98 -24.45 3.26
CA PHE A 153 -4.20 -23.23 3.06
C PHE A 153 -3.86 -22.97 1.59
N GLU A 154 -3.43 -23.99 0.85
CA GLU A 154 -3.13 -23.89 -0.59
C GLU A 154 -4.38 -23.47 -1.39
N ASN A 155 -5.54 -24.07 -1.12
CA ASN A 155 -6.79 -23.70 -1.78
C ASN A 155 -7.17 -22.23 -1.49
N MET A 156 -7.04 -21.79 -0.24
CA MET A 156 -7.32 -20.40 0.14
C MET A 156 -6.39 -19.41 -0.58
N ILE A 157 -5.10 -19.74 -0.70
CA ILE A 157 -4.15 -18.91 -1.45
C ILE A 157 -4.57 -18.79 -2.92
N MET A 158 -4.93 -19.91 -3.53
CA MET A 158 -5.31 -19.96 -4.94
C MET A 158 -6.64 -19.22 -5.21
N GLU A 159 -7.60 -19.32 -4.29
CA GLU A 159 -8.87 -18.62 -4.37
C GLU A 159 -8.68 -17.11 -4.26
N GLU A 160 -7.90 -16.64 -3.28
CA GLU A 160 -7.62 -15.22 -3.11
C GLU A 160 -6.89 -14.62 -4.32
N LYS A 161 -5.94 -15.34 -4.92
CA LYS A 161 -5.23 -14.92 -6.15
C LYS A 161 -6.15 -14.81 -7.37
N LYS A 162 -7.26 -15.54 -7.38
CA LYS A 162 -8.26 -15.45 -8.45
C LYS A 162 -9.35 -14.41 -8.19
N THR A 163 -9.35 -13.78 -7.04
CA THR A 163 -10.38 -12.80 -6.67
C THR A 163 -9.88 -11.38 -6.92
N VAL A 164 -10.61 -10.63 -7.74
CA VAL A 164 -10.37 -9.21 -8.01
C VAL A 164 -11.34 -8.39 -7.15
N LYS A 165 -10.79 -7.58 -6.26
CA LYS A 165 -11.54 -6.72 -5.34
C LYS A 165 -11.74 -5.35 -5.95
N ILE A 166 -13.00 -4.96 -6.15
CA ILE A 166 -13.38 -3.72 -6.79
C ILE A 166 -14.01 -2.78 -5.77
N GLY A 167 -13.31 -1.68 -5.48
CA GLY A 167 -13.78 -0.64 -4.58
C GLY A 167 -14.91 0.17 -5.23
N THR A 168 -15.97 0.42 -4.45
CA THR A 168 -17.11 1.22 -4.87
C THR A 168 -17.74 1.96 -3.70
N ARG A 169 -18.40 3.09 -3.96
CA ARG A 169 -19.23 3.76 -2.96
C ARG A 169 -20.54 2.99 -2.76
N GLY A 170 -21.14 3.16 -1.57
CA GLY A 170 -22.42 2.53 -1.24
C GLY A 170 -23.67 3.13 -1.94
N SER A 171 -23.54 4.19 -2.75
CA SER A 171 -24.66 4.80 -3.45
C SER A 171 -25.22 3.89 -4.54
N LYS A 172 -26.53 3.95 -4.77
CA LYS A 172 -27.21 3.13 -5.78
C LYS A 172 -26.58 3.25 -7.17
N LEU A 173 -26.20 4.45 -7.59
CA LEU A 173 -25.54 4.68 -8.88
C LEU A 173 -24.15 4.03 -8.94
N ALA A 174 -23.34 4.18 -7.90
CA ALA A 174 -22.00 3.60 -7.86
C ALA A 174 -22.06 2.06 -7.91
N LEU A 175 -22.98 1.46 -7.20
CA LEU A 175 -23.18 0.00 -7.24
C LEU A 175 -23.58 -0.49 -8.64
N ILE A 176 -24.50 0.20 -9.32
CA ILE A 176 -24.90 -0.13 -10.69
C ILE A 176 -23.69 0.00 -11.64
N GLN A 177 -22.91 1.07 -11.55
CA GLN A 177 -21.72 1.26 -12.38
C GLN A 177 -20.68 0.16 -12.15
N THR A 178 -20.51 -0.26 -10.91
CA THR A 178 -19.62 -1.38 -10.56
C THR A 178 -20.13 -2.71 -11.12
N ASP A 179 -21.44 -2.97 -11.04
CA ASP A 179 -22.03 -4.17 -11.65
C ASP A 179 -21.83 -4.21 -13.17
N MET A 180 -22.02 -3.09 -13.84
CA MET A 180 -21.75 -2.97 -15.30
C MET A 180 -20.30 -3.30 -15.65
N LEU A 181 -19.34 -2.85 -14.83
CA LEU A 181 -17.92 -3.20 -15.01
C LEU A 181 -17.69 -4.70 -14.81
N ILE A 182 -18.21 -5.26 -13.70
CA ILE A 182 -18.07 -6.68 -13.37
C ILE A 182 -18.62 -7.57 -14.49
N ASP A 183 -19.80 -7.24 -15.02
CA ASP A 183 -20.41 -7.99 -16.11
C ASP A 183 -19.57 -7.97 -17.40
N LYS A 184 -18.89 -6.86 -17.69
CA LYS A 184 -17.94 -6.79 -18.81
C LYS A 184 -16.66 -7.59 -18.52
N LEU A 185 -16.12 -7.47 -17.31
CA LEU A 185 -14.92 -8.20 -16.91
C LEU A 185 -15.13 -9.72 -16.90
N LYS A 186 -16.28 -10.20 -16.43
CA LYS A 186 -16.65 -11.63 -16.47
C LYS A 186 -16.70 -12.21 -17.88
N LYS A 187 -17.04 -11.40 -18.88
CA LYS A 187 -17.01 -11.83 -20.29
C LYS A 187 -15.59 -11.98 -20.84
N ILE A 188 -14.64 -11.16 -20.36
CA ILE A 188 -13.26 -11.13 -20.81
C ILE A 188 -12.40 -12.13 -20.01
N ARG A 189 -12.61 -12.19 -18.70
CA ARG A 189 -11.88 -13.04 -17.76
C ARG A 189 -12.85 -13.83 -16.88
N PRO A 190 -13.51 -14.84 -17.43
CA PRO A 190 -14.45 -15.70 -16.68
C PRO A 190 -13.77 -16.59 -15.65
N ASP A 191 -12.46 -16.72 -15.70
CA ASP A 191 -11.60 -17.47 -14.77
C ASP A 191 -11.37 -16.75 -13.44
N LEU A 192 -11.74 -15.46 -13.34
CA LEU A 192 -11.56 -14.66 -12.14
C LEU A 192 -12.88 -14.46 -11.38
N ASN A 193 -12.77 -14.38 -10.07
CA ASN A 193 -13.84 -13.96 -9.18
C ASN A 193 -13.80 -12.44 -9.00
N TYR A 194 -14.97 -11.80 -8.88
CA TYR A 194 -15.07 -10.35 -8.70
C TYR A 194 -15.85 -10.06 -7.44
N GLU A 195 -15.23 -9.37 -6.50
CA GLU A 195 -15.80 -8.98 -5.22
C GLU A 195 -15.97 -7.45 -5.16
N LYS A 196 -17.18 -6.99 -4.80
CA LYS A 196 -17.42 -5.56 -4.53
C LYS A 196 -17.05 -5.24 -3.09
N VAL A 197 -16.18 -4.25 -2.91
CA VAL A 197 -15.78 -3.73 -1.60
C VAL A 197 -16.37 -2.32 -1.44
N ILE A 198 -17.29 -2.17 -0.52
CA ILE A 198 -17.91 -0.87 -0.25
C ILE A 198 -16.99 -0.05 0.65
N ILE A 199 -16.52 1.09 0.14
CA ILE A 199 -15.69 2.04 0.86
C ILE A 199 -16.52 3.28 1.16
N SER A 200 -16.64 3.62 2.45
CA SER A 200 -17.28 4.85 2.90
C SER A 200 -16.29 5.98 2.86
N THR A 201 -16.56 7.00 2.05
CA THR A 201 -15.70 8.18 1.93
C THR A 201 -16.10 9.26 2.94
N ARG A 202 -15.18 10.21 3.19
CA ARG A 202 -15.49 11.40 4.02
C ARG A 202 -16.67 12.17 3.47
N GLY A 203 -16.81 12.23 2.14
CA GLY A 203 -17.94 12.87 1.48
C GLY A 203 -19.28 12.18 1.75
N ASP A 204 -19.31 10.87 1.98
CA ASP A 204 -20.53 10.12 2.31
C ASP A 204 -20.98 10.37 3.77
N LYS A 205 -20.06 10.79 4.65
CA LYS A 205 -20.36 11.06 6.08
C LYS A 205 -20.81 12.49 6.38
N ILE A 206 -20.62 13.42 5.43
CA ILE A 206 -20.93 14.84 5.63
C ILE A 206 -22.14 15.20 4.76
N LEU A 207 -23.33 14.99 5.31
CA LEU A 207 -24.60 15.30 4.63
C LEU A 207 -25.05 16.77 4.79
N ASP A 208 -24.51 17.50 5.77
CA ASP A 208 -25.07 18.79 6.22
C ASP A 208 -24.31 20.04 5.73
N LYS A 209 -23.26 19.91 4.92
CA LYS A 209 -22.49 21.08 4.45
C LYS A 209 -22.29 21.04 2.93
N PRO A 210 -22.31 22.21 2.26
CA PRO A 210 -22.07 22.29 0.82
C PRO A 210 -20.69 21.77 0.45
N LEU A 211 -20.61 20.90 -0.57
CA LEU A 211 -19.37 20.30 -1.10
C LEU A 211 -18.26 21.32 -1.44
N ALA A 212 -18.64 22.56 -1.78
CA ALA A 212 -17.73 23.65 -2.09
C ALA A 212 -16.87 24.11 -0.89
N SER A 213 -17.26 23.78 0.34
CA SER A 213 -16.54 24.19 1.56
C SER A 213 -15.38 23.28 1.95
N PHE A 214 -15.16 22.14 1.23
CA PHE A 214 -14.19 21.09 1.59
C PHE A 214 -13.08 20.85 0.55
N GLY A 215 -12.67 21.85 -0.20
CA GLY A 215 -11.48 21.75 -1.06
C GLY A 215 -11.67 21.01 -2.38
N GLY A 216 -12.89 20.72 -2.82
CA GLY A 216 -13.15 20.26 -4.18
C GLY A 216 -13.26 18.74 -4.36
N LYS A 217 -13.01 18.27 -5.57
CA LYS A 217 -13.30 16.91 -6.07
C LYS A 217 -12.57 15.76 -5.38
N ALA A 218 -11.48 16.00 -4.64
CA ALA A 218 -10.64 14.97 -4.02
C ALA A 218 -11.28 14.24 -2.82
N VAL A 219 -12.33 14.80 -2.22
CA VAL A 219 -12.96 14.27 -0.98
C VAL A 219 -13.55 12.86 -1.14
N PHE A 220 -13.71 12.38 -2.36
CA PHE A 220 -14.29 11.06 -2.66
C PHE A 220 -13.26 10.05 -3.21
N VAL A 221 -12.00 10.44 -3.38
CA VAL A 221 -11.01 9.64 -4.10
C VAL A 221 -9.88 9.18 -3.19
N ASP A 222 -9.50 9.98 -2.19
CA ASP A 222 -8.35 9.70 -1.31
C ASP A 222 -8.43 8.32 -0.62
N GLU A 223 -9.60 7.93 -0.12
CA GLU A 223 -9.77 6.64 0.55
C GLU A 223 -9.61 5.47 -0.42
N PHE A 224 -10.04 5.65 -1.69
CA PHE A 224 -9.85 4.63 -2.72
C PHE A 224 -8.39 4.53 -3.17
N GLU A 225 -7.72 5.66 -3.35
CA GLU A 225 -6.30 5.71 -3.71
C GLU A 225 -5.43 5.07 -2.63
N ASN A 226 -5.75 5.30 -1.36
CA ASN A 226 -5.10 4.63 -0.24
C ASN A 226 -5.40 3.13 -0.24
N ALA A 227 -6.65 2.73 -0.39
CA ALA A 227 -7.05 1.33 -0.40
C ALA A 227 -6.40 0.52 -1.55
N ILE A 228 -6.19 1.14 -2.73
CA ILE A 228 -5.44 0.53 -3.84
C ILE A 228 -3.95 0.47 -3.47
N SER A 229 -3.38 1.57 -2.99
CA SER A 229 -1.95 1.65 -2.65
C SER A 229 -1.56 0.67 -1.54
N GLU A 230 -2.47 0.40 -0.61
CA GLU A 230 -2.31 -0.57 0.48
C GLU A 230 -2.67 -2.00 0.06
N GLY A 231 -3.09 -2.21 -1.19
CA GLY A 231 -3.49 -3.52 -1.69
C GLY A 231 -4.78 -4.06 -1.09
N PHE A 232 -5.60 -3.23 -0.45
CA PHE A 232 -6.89 -3.63 0.12
C PHE A 232 -7.93 -3.91 -0.96
N ILE A 233 -7.88 -3.17 -2.08
CA ILE A 233 -8.63 -3.39 -3.31
C ILE A 233 -7.68 -3.36 -4.50
N ASP A 234 -8.07 -3.98 -5.62
CA ASP A 234 -7.24 -4.05 -6.83
C ASP A 234 -7.57 -2.93 -7.81
N MET A 235 -8.79 -2.43 -7.80
CA MET A 235 -9.27 -1.31 -8.61
C MET A 235 -10.45 -0.61 -7.96
N ALA A 236 -10.77 0.60 -8.41
CA ALA A 236 -11.94 1.35 -7.98
C ALA A 236 -12.76 1.85 -9.17
N VAL A 237 -14.06 2.01 -8.98
CA VAL A 237 -14.99 2.58 -9.97
C VAL A 237 -15.40 3.97 -9.54
N HIS A 238 -15.14 4.94 -10.42
CA HIS A 238 -15.50 6.34 -10.21
C HIS A 238 -16.21 6.94 -11.42
N SER A 239 -17.11 7.88 -11.17
CA SER A 239 -17.57 8.79 -12.22
C SER A 239 -16.45 9.73 -12.59
N ALA A 240 -16.16 9.90 -13.88
CA ALA A 240 -15.04 10.73 -14.36
C ALA A 240 -15.07 12.18 -13.87
N LYS A 241 -16.28 12.72 -13.61
CA LYS A 241 -16.47 14.08 -13.05
C LYS A 241 -15.92 14.24 -11.63
N ASP A 242 -15.79 13.14 -10.88
CA ASP A 242 -15.35 13.11 -9.48
C ASP A 242 -13.84 12.85 -9.37
N MET A 243 -13.17 12.53 -10.49
CA MET A 243 -11.73 12.25 -10.53
C MET A 243 -10.91 13.53 -10.41
N PRO A 244 -9.80 13.54 -9.64
CA PRO A 244 -8.86 14.65 -9.59
C PRO A 244 -8.09 14.78 -10.91
N GLY A 245 -7.52 15.96 -11.16
CA GLY A 245 -6.69 16.20 -12.35
C GLY A 245 -5.35 15.45 -12.32
N GLN A 246 -4.89 15.06 -11.16
CA GLN A 246 -3.69 14.22 -10.96
C GLN A 246 -4.02 13.11 -9.96
N LEU A 247 -3.63 11.89 -10.33
CA LEU A 247 -3.73 10.71 -9.45
C LEU A 247 -2.49 10.60 -8.58
N LYS A 248 -2.61 9.89 -7.46
CA LYS A 248 -1.48 9.53 -6.62
C LYS A 248 -0.44 8.73 -7.42
N LYS A 249 0.83 8.94 -7.11
CA LYS A 249 1.93 8.25 -7.79
C LYS A 249 1.74 6.72 -7.72
N GLY A 250 1.83 6.07 -8.88
CA GLY A 250 1.64 4.62 -9.00
C GLY A 250 0.22 4.19 -9.40
N LEU A 251 -0.74 5.12 -9.43
CA LEU A 251 -2.10 4.85 -9.89
C LEU A 251 -2.33 5.36 -11.31
N VAL A 252 -3.19 4.66 -12.05
CA VAL A 252 -3.55 5.00 -13.43
C VAL A 252 -5.05 4.82 -13.67
N VAL A 253 -5.60 5.54 -14.63
CA VAL A 253 -6.92 5.22 -15.17
C VAL A 253 -6.75 4.05 -16.13
N ALA A 254 -7.11 2.85 -15.69
CA ALA A 254 -6.94 1.61 -16.45
C ALA A 254 -7.90 1.49 -17.64
N GLY A 255 -9.05 2.16 -17.57
CA GLY A 255 -10.03 2.14 -18.66
C GLY A 255 -11.27 2.95 -18.36
N VAL A 256 -12.10 3.13 -19.35
CA VAL A 256 -13.41 3.78 -19.26
C VAL A 256 -14.48 2.88 -19.85
N LEU A 257 -15.67 2.90 -19.26
CA LEU A 257 -16.84 2.24 -19.84
C LEU A 257 -17.39 3.06 -21.00
N GLU A 258 -18.09 2.40 -21.91
CA GLU A 258 -18.83 3.08 -22.97
C GLU A 258 -19.76 4.13 -22.38
N ARG A 259 -19.76 5.31 -23.01
CA ARG A 259 -20.59 6.43 -22.54
C ARG A 259 -22.06 6.11 -22.76
N ALA A 260 -22.88 6.34 -21.74
CA ALA A 260 -24.32 6.27 -21.86
C ALA A 260 -24.85 7.39 -22.79
N ASP A 261 -26.11 7.27 -23.21
CA ASP A 261 -26.79 8.30 -23.99
C ASP A 261 -26.69 9.65 -23.25
N VAL A 262 -26.22 10.66 -23.96
CA VAL A 262 -25.93 12.00 -23.42
C VAL A 262 -27.08 12.98 -23.60
N ARG A 263 -28.17 12.54 -24.22
CA ARG A 263 -29.34 13.39 -24.43
C ARG A 263 -29.99 13.75 -23.09
N ASP A 264 -30.42 14.98 -22.99
CA ASP A 264 -31.19 15.45 -21.85
C ASP A 264 -32.52 14.68 -21.76
N VAL A 265 -32.91 14.36 -20.54
CA VAL A 265 -34.16 13.63 -20.26
C VAL A 265 -35.02 14.50 -19.39
N LEU A 266 -36.23 14.79 -19.87
CA LEU A 266 -37.24 15.46 -19.07
C LEU A 266 -38.06 14.39 -18.29
N ILE A 267 -38.05 14.54 -16.96
CA ILE A 267 -38.86 13.69 -16.09
C ILE A 267 -40.14 14.41 -15.70
N THR A 268 -41.26 13.84 -16.07
CA THR A 268 -42.58 14.38 -15.72
C THR A 268 -43.38 13.38 -14.87
N LYS A 269 -44.41 13.85 -14.19
CA LYS A 269 -45.34 12.95 -13.51
C LYS A 269 -46.05 12.07 -14.55
N ARG A 270 -46.28 10.81 -14.23
CA ARG A 270 -47.07 9.89 -15.05
C ARG A 270 -48.46 10.51 -15.27
N ASN A 271 -48.94 10.58 -16.51
CA ASN A 271 -50.19 11.26 -16.93
C ASN A 271 -50.15 12.81 -16.81
N SER A 272 -48.98 13.43 -16.87
CA SER A 272 -48.89 14.89 -17.04
C SER A 272 -49.36 15.28 -18.46
N ASN A 273 -50.04 16.44 -18.57
CA ASN A 273 -50.41 17.00 -19.88
C ASN A 273 -49.23 17.47 -20.74
N PHE A 274 -48.00 17.05 -20.42
CA PHE A 274 -46.78 17.53 -21.05
C PHE A 274 -46.74 17.19 -22.54
N ASP A 275 -47.27 16.02 -22.94
CA ASP A 275 -47.35 15.62 -24.34
C ASP A 275 -48.24 16.58 -25.16
N LYS A 276 -49.27 17.15 -24.55
CA LYS A 276 -50.12 18.18 -25.16
C LYS A 276 -49.38 19.51 -25.32
N TYR A 277 -48.53 19.84 -24.32
CA TYR A 277 -47.66 21.04 -24.37
C TYR A 277 -46.65 20.99 -25.52
N ILE A 278 -45.97 19.84 -25.69
CA ILE A 278 -44.99 19.65 -26.77
C ILE A 278 -45.68 19.69 -28.14
N LYS A 279 -46.91 19.18 -28.25
CA LYS A 279 -47.66 19.15 -29.51
C LYS A 279 -48.40 20.47 -29.80
N GLY A 280 -48.28 21.48 -28.93
CA GLY A 280 -49.00 22.75 -29.10
C GLY A 280 -50.53 22.65 -28.94
N GLU A 281 -51.01 21.56 -28.31
CA GLU A 281 -52.43 21.29 -28.11
C GLU A 281 -52.94 21.72 -26.71
N ALA A 282 -52.07 22.34 -25.91
CA ALA A 282 -52.46 22.80 -24.58
C ALA A 282 -52.92 24.25 -24.65
N ASP A 283 -54.17 24.51 -24.35
CA ASP A 283 -54.69 25.82 -24.11
C ASP A 283 -54.00 26.45 -22.89
N ASN A 284 -53.64 27.75 -23.00
CA ASN A 284 -52.96 28.55 -21.97
C ASN A 284 -53.66 28.53 -20.62
#